data_8d1b114a9795c9b203033048f214ca30
#
_entry.id   8d1b114a9795c9b203033048f214ca30
#
_cell.length_a   1.000
_cell.length_b   1.000
_cell.length_c   1.000
_cell.angle_alpha   90.00
_cell.angle_beta   90.00
_cell.angle_gamma   90.00
#
_symmetry.space_group_name_H-M   'P 1'
#
loop_
_entity.id
_entity.type
_entity.pdbx_description
1 polymer ?
#
loop_
_entity_poly.entity_id
_entity_poly.type
_entity_poly.pdbx_seq_one_letter_code
_entity_poly.pdbx_strand_id
1 'polypeptide(L)'
;MNRRRVALWVVLLLLPLVSFAGAAKRAKDKSATSSAQSLGQEPANHEQLTSNPADPSLYAGTDTCRTCHDDIAKTYDHSAHWKTTLNHRGVQYQGCEACHGPGKAHAESGGDIAKIIRFKTLSREESSKRCLNCHEFGEEHANFLRSEHLKNNVGCIDCHSAHHPKVERALLTMAQLMLCYECHLEVKPQFSKPSHHRVNEGLISCTNCHNPHGGFLTRQLRATAAQDQVCFTCHADKAGPFVFEHAPVKTEGCVSCHTPHGSSNPRLLKRSQVNLLCLECHTLTVDSAAPGIPSFHNQAQKYQACTMCHVAIHGSNSDRDFFKF
;
A
#
# COMPACT_ATOMS: atom_id res chain seq x y z
N MET A 1 18.28 -69.69 -16.10
CA MET A 1 16.97 -70.29 -16.27
C MET A 1 15.96 -69.51 -15.45
N ASN A 2 14.81 -69.28 -15.99
CA ASN A 2 13.57 -68.64 -15.51
C ASN A 2 13.43 -67.13 -15.75
N ARG A 3 12.88 -66.88 -16.94
CA ARG A 3 12.20 -65.61 -17.29
C ARG A 3 10.79 -65.62 -16.69
N ARG A 4 10.41 -64.58 -15.95
CA ARG A 4 8.99 -64.29 -15.67
C ARG A 4 8.62 -63.01 -16.40
N ARG A 5 7.71 -63.16 -17.36
CA ARG A 5 7.03 -62.11 -18.11
C ARG A 5 5.93 -61.53 -17.20
N VAL A 6 5.93 -60.24 -17.02
CA VAL A 6 4.77 -59.49 -16.41
C VAL A 6 4.03 -58.85 -17.55
N ALA A 7 2.80 -59.24 -17.71
CA ALA A 7 1.88 -58.68 -18.70
C ALA A 7 1.31 -57.34 -18.20
N LEU A 8 1.45 -56.32 -19.04
CA LEU A 8 0.84 -55.01 -18.83
C LEU A 8 -0.59 -55.04 -19.35
N TRP A 9 -1.59 -54.86 -18.47
CA TRP A 9 -2.98 -54.64 -18.85
C TRP A 9 -3.24 -53.15 -19.02
N VAL A 10 -3.45 -52.72 -20.26
CA VAL A 10 -3.91 -51.37 -20.58
C VAL A 10 -5.44 -51.40 -20.53
N VAL A 11 -6.04 -50.73 -19.56
CA VAL A 11 -7.47 -50.51 -19.49
C VAL A 11 -7.79 -49.18 -20.14
N LEU A 12 -8.33 -49.21 -21.34
CA LEU A 12 -8.91 -48.05 -22.02
C LEU A 12 -10.31 -47.77 -21.40
N LEU A 13 -10.42 -46.69 -20.67
CA LEU A 13 -11.69 -46.10 -20.22
C LEU A 13 -12.19 -45.10 -21.28
N LEU A 14 -13.16 -45.52 -22.08
CA LEU A 14 -13.95 -44.70 -22.95
C LEU A 14 -15.03 -43.98 -22.12
N LEU A 15 -14.92 -42.65 -21.99
CA LEU A 15 -15.97 -41.78 -21.44
C LEU A 15 -16.82 -41.24 -22.60
N PRO A 16 -18.17 -41.32 -22.50
CA PRO A 16 -19.03 -40.73 -23.52
C PRO A 16 -19.18 -39.22 -23.35
N LEU A 17 -19.02 -38.50 -24.46
CA LEU A 17 -19.38 -37.08 -24.57
C LEU A 17 -20.93 -36.97 -24.49
N VAL A 18 -21.42 -36.33 -23.44
CA VAL A 18 -22.82 -35.89 -23.36
C VAL A 18 -22.86 -34.39 -23.71
N SER A 19 -23.37 -34.12 -24.90
CA SER A 19 -23.71 -32.77 -25.34
C SER A 19 -25.01 -32.32 -24.70
N PHE A 20 -25.00 -31.33 -23.84
CA PHE A 20 -26.17 -30.63 -23.35
C PHE A 20 -26.41 -29.36 -24.16
N ALA A 21 -27.33 -29.42 -25.10
CA ALA A 21 -27.95 -28.25 -25.70
C ALA A 21 -29.16 -27.86 -24.83
N GLY A 22 -29.02 -26.85 -24.02
CA GLY A 22 -30.09 -26.30 -23.17
C GLY A 22 -30.63 -24.99 -23.76
N ALA A 23 -31.81 -25.06 -24.36
CA ALA A 23 -32.57 -23.92 -24.85
C ALA A 23 -33.10 -23.06 -23.69
N ALA A 24 -32.75 -21.79 -23.67
CA ALA A 24 -33.27 -20.79 -22.72
C ALA A 24 -34.72 -20.43 -23.08
N LYS A 25 -35.67 -20.85 -22.28
CA LYS A 25 -37.07 -20.35 -22.27
C LYS A 25 -37.16 -19.08 -21.45
N ARG A 26 -37.49 -17.98 -22.11
CA ARG A 26 -37.80 -16.66 -21.56
C ARG A 26 -39.16 -16.74 -20.83
N ALA A 27 -39.15 -16.72 -19.48
CA ALA A 27 -40.35 -16.58 -18.68
C ALA A 27 -40.73 -15.10 -18.57
N LYS A 28 -41.94 -14.76 -18.98
CA LYS A 28 -42.57 -13.45 -18.73
C LYS A 28 -43.06 -13.43 -17.30
N ASP A 29 -42.55 -12.47 -16.55
CA ASP A 29 -42.88 -12.27 -15.16
C ASP A 29 -44.15 -11.44 -15.04
N LYS A 30 -45.03 -11.87 -14.15
CA LYS A 30 -46.25 -11.18 -13.80
C LYS A 30 -45.98 -10.29 -12.58
N SER A 31 -46.26 -9.00 -12.73
CA SER A 31 -46.37 -8.02 -11.69
C SER A 31 -47.18 -8.51 -10.48
N ALA A 32 -46.55 -8.53 -9.31
CA ALA A 32 -47.23 -8.54 -8.02
C ALA A 32 -46.88 -7.28 -7.28
N THR A 33 -47.80 -6.32 -7.26
CA THR A 33 -47.76 -5.11 -6.46
C THR A 33 -47.87 -5.47 -4.99
N SER A 34 -46.79 -5.30 -4.25
CA SER A 34 -46.79 -5.29 -2.78
C SER A 34 -46.46 -3.85 -2.35
N SER A 35 -47.45 -3.13 -1.88
CA SER A 35 -47.34 -1.82 -1.26
C SER A 35 -46.73 -1.97 0.14
N ALA A 36 -45.41 -1.82 0.24
CA ALA A 36 -44.73 -1.51 1.50
C ALA A 36 -44.45 -0.01 1.50
N GLN A 37 -45.17 0.73 2.33
CA GLN A 37 -44.83 2.11 2.65
C GLN A 37 -43.48 2.16 3.37
N SER A 38 -42.42 2.45 2.64
CA SER A 38 -41.16 2.90 3.22
C SER A 38 -41.34 4.35 3.61
N LEU A 39 -41.27 4.64 4.90
CA LEU A 39 -41.07 5.98 5.44
C LEU A 39 -39.82 6.57 4.75
N GLY A 40 -40.05 7.56 3.88
CA GLY A 40 -39.00 8.22 3.15
C GLY A 40 -38.08 8.99 4.11
N GLN A 41 -36.92 8.41 4.40
CA GLN A 41 -35.75 9.23 4.68
C GLN A 41 -35.25 9.72 3.33
N GLU A 42 -35.39 11.02 3.07
CA GLU A 42 -34.66 11.65 1.96
C GLU A 42 -33.19 11.31 2.12
N PRO A 43 -32.49 10.86 1.05
CA PRO A 43 -31.07 10.67 1.11
C PRO A 43 -30.42 12.01 1.43
N ALA A 44 -29.76 12.12 2.58
CA ALA A 44 -28.97 13.28 2.93
C ALA A 44 -28.06 13.60 1.73
N ASN A 45 -28.18 14.84 1.24
CA ASN A 45 -27.45 15.27 0.06
C ASN A 45 -25.96 15.01 0.27
N HIS A 46 -25.32 14.22 -0.58
CA HIS A 46 -23.94 13.77 -0.46
C HIS A 46 -22.92 14.91 -0.27
N GLU A 47 -23.28 16.11 -0.74
CA GLU A 47 -22.48 17.33 -0.60
C GLU A 47 -22.51 17.88 0.84
N GLN A 48 -23.58 17.63 1.60
CA GLN A 48 -23.71 18.05 3.01
C GLN A 48 -22.91 17.18 3.98
N LEU A 49 -22.53 15.97 3.59
CA LEU A 49 -21.73 15.05 4.43
C LEU A 49 -20.24 15.41 4.44
N THR A 50 -19.74 16.12 3.43
CA THR A 50 -18.30 16.38 3.25
C THR A 50 -17.87 17.77 3.70
N SER A 51 -18.77 18.77 3.73
CA SER A 51 -18.48 20.12 4.21
C SER A 51 -19.47 20.56 5.28
N ASN A 52 -19.00 21.36 6.24
CA ASN A 52 -19.85 21.91 7.27
C ASN A 52 -20.42 23.27 6.81
N PRO A 53 -21.71 23.58 7.08
CA PRO A 53 -22.30 24.90 6.78
C PRO A 53 -21.60 26.00 7.57
N ALA A 54 -21.53 27.19 7.00
CA ALA A 54 -20.89 28.34 7.65
C ALA A 54 -21.83 29.10 8.61
N ASP A 55 -23.11 28.73 8.71
CA ASP A 55 -24.10 29.39 9.58
C ASP A 55 -23.79 29.13 11.07
N PRO A 56 -23.38 30.16 11.85
CA PRO A 56 -23.03 29.99 13.25
C PRO A 56 -24.20 29.55 14.12
N SER A 57 -25.44 29.81 13.71
CA SER A 57 -26.64 29.49 14.50
C SER A 57 -26.87 27.98 14.68
N LEU A 58 -26.22 27.16 13.87
CA LEU A 58 -26.35 25.70 13.89
C LEU A 58 -25.36 25.02 14.88
N TYR A 59 -24.39 25.77 15.41
CA TYR A 59 -23.30 25.22 16.24
C TYR A 59 -23.56 25.45 17.73
N ALA A 60 -23.22 24.46 18.53
CA ALA A 60 -23.32 24.48 20.00
C ALA A 60 -22.06 25.00 20.69
N GLY A 61 -20.91 24.82 20.05
CA GLY A 61 -19.58 25.07 20.62
C GLY A 61 -19.04 23.92 21.46
N THR A 62 -17.71 23.81 21.49
CA THR A 62 -17.02 22.70 22.15
C THR A 62 -17.32 22.57 23.64
N ASP A 63 -17.52 23.70 24.34
CA ASP A 63 -17.84 23.67 25.77
C ASP A 63 -19.18 23.01 26.08
N THR A 64 -20.17 23.16 25.20
CA THR A 64 -21.44 22.41 25.30
C THR A 64 -21.20 20.91 25.15
N CYS A 65 -20.37 20.51 24.21
CA CYS A 65 -20.04 19.08 24.01
C CYS A 65 -19.37 18.45 25.24
N ARG A 66 -18.49 19.18 25.90
CA ARG A 66 -17.74 18.74 27.10
C ARG A 66 -18.65 18.36 28.28
N THR A 67 -19.84 18.98 28.37
CA THR A 67 -20.75 18.68 29.49
C THR A 67 -21.22 17.23 29.53
N CYS A 68 -21.25 16.54 28.37
CA CYS A 68 -21.63 15.13 28.25
C CYS A 68 -20.47 14.22 27.79
N HIS A 69 -19.47 14.77 27.10
CA HIS A 69 -18.35 14.02 26.50
C HIS A 69 -17.00 14.39 27.13
N ASP A 70 -16.94 14.50 28.47
CA ASP A 70 -15.77 14.95 29.21
C ASP A 70 -14.52 14.05 28.99
N ASP A 71 -14.70 12.72 28.96
CA ASP A 71 -13.59 11.80 28.77
C ASP A 71 -12.93 11.93 27.40
N ILE A 72 -13.76 12.14 26.35
CA ILE A 72 -13.26 12.37 25.00
C ILE A 72 -12.58 13.74 24.92
N ALA A 73 -13.15 14.75 25.54
CA ALA A 73 -12.62 16.10 25.55
C ALA A 73 -11.23 16.15 26.19
N LYS A 74 -11.00 15.46 27.31
CA LYS A 74 -9.70 15.38 27.97
C LYS A 74 -8.60 14.84 27.06
N THR A 75 -8.89 13.80 26.30
CA THR A 75 -7.90 13.24 25.34
C THR A 75 -7.71 14.12 24.12
N TYR A 76 -8.78 14.75 23.65
CA TYR A 76 -8.74 15.68 22.52
C TYR A 76 -7.89 16.93 22.80
N ASP A 77 -7.92 17.46 24.01
CA ASP A 77 -7.14 18.63 24.44
C ASP A 77 -5.63 18.45 24.31
N HIS A 78 -5.18 17.23 24.37
CA HIS A 78 -3.76 16.88 24.17
C HIS A 78 -3.41 16.63 22.70
N SER A 79 -4.40 16.55 21.82
CA SER A 79 -4.18 16.30 20.40
C SER A 79 -3.71 17.51 19.62
N ALA A 80 -3.07 17.30 18.49
CA ALA A 80 -2.72 18.36 17.57
C ALA A 80 -3.96 19.09 17.02
N HIS A 81 -5.08 18.40 16.91
CA HIS A 81 -6.34 18.96 16.41
C HIS A 81 -6.93 20.03 17.33
N TRP A 82 -6.76 19.92 18.63
CA TRP A 82 -7.19 20.97 19.56
C TRP A 82 -6.57 22.33 19.21
N LYS A 83 -5.27 22.34 18.89
CA LYS A 83 -4.52 23.56 18.57
C LYS A 83 -4.85 24.11 17.18
N THR A 84 -5.25 23.26 16.25
CA THR A 84 -5.46 23.62 14.83
C THR A 84 -6.88 24.01 14.50
N THR A 85 -7.86 23.65 15.34
CA THR A 85 -9.26 24.03 15.19
C THR A 85 -9.50 25.41 15.84
N LEU A 86 -8.78 26.43 15.38
CA LEU A 86 -8.83 27.77 15.93
C LEU A 86 -9.84 28.66 15.20
N ASN A 87 -10.28 29.72 15.90
CA ASN A 87 -11.36 30.65 15.49
C ASN A 87 -11.16 31.39 14.17
N HIS A 88 -9.95 31.44 13.62
CA HIS A 88 -9.64 32.24 12.43
C HIS A 88 -10.17 31.68 11.11
N ARG A 89 -10.68 30.44 11.10
CA ARG A 89 -11.22 29.78 9.89
C ARG A 89 -12.75 29.73 9.82
N GLY A 90 -13.43 30.29 10.79
CA GLY A 90 -14.91 30.23 10.90
C GLY A 90 -15.36 29.03 11.76
N VAL A 91 -16.61 29.12 12.23
CA VAL A 91 -17.23 28.21 13.20
C VAL A 91 -17.20 26.75 12.73
N GLN A 92 -17.35 26.51 11.43
CA GLN A 92 -17.40 25.18 10.81
C GLN A 92 -16.06 24.41 10.90
N TYR A 93 -14.98 25.06 11.32
CA TYR A 93 -13.65 24.45 11.48
C TYR A 93 -13.20 24.38 12.93
N GLN A 94 -14.13 24.59 13.90
CA GLN A 94 -13.77 24.70 15.31
C GLN A 94 -14.10 23.45 16.12
N GLY A 95 -13.17 23.01 16.95
CA GLY A 95 -13.35 22.00 17.96
C GLY A 95 -13.95 20.68 17.46
N CYS A 96 -14.85 20.12 18.25
CA CYS A 96 -15.52 18.86 17.95
C CYS A 96 -16.33 18.92 16.65
N GLU A 97 -16.99 20.05 16.42
CA GLU A 97 -17.91 20.25 15.31
C GLU A 97 -17.18 20.39 13.96
N ALA A 98 -15.88 20.70 13.97
CA ALA A 98 -15.06 20.67 12.74
C ALA A 98 -15.13 19.30 12.04
N CYS A 99 -15.20 18.24 12.82
CA CYS A 99 -15.27 16.85 12.33
C CYS A 99 -16.69 16.29 12.35
N HIS A 100 -17.43 16.55 13.43
CA HIS A 100 -18.75 15.97 13.67
C HIS A 100 -19.92 16.79 13.09
N GLY A 101 -19.64 17.94 12.49
CA GLY A 101 -20.65 18.85 11.97
C GLY A 101 -21.40 19.63 13.06
N PRO A 102 -22.42 20.46 12.67
CA PRO A 102 -23.18 21.28 13.60
C PRO A 102 -23.85 20.43 14.68
N GLY A 103 -23.54 20.70 15.94
CA GLY A 103 -24.00 19.91 17.08
C GLY A 103 -25.17 20.46 17.86
N LYS A 104 -25.66 21.65 17.54
CA LYS A 104 -26.70 22.30 18.33
C LYS A 104 -27.99 21.46 18.43
N ALA A 105 -28.48 20.96 17.31
CA ALA A 105 -29.68 20.13 17.29
C ALA A 105 -29.51 18.80 18.06
N HIS A 106 -28.29 18.24 18.07
CA HIS A 106 -27.93 17.07 18.87
C HIS A 106 -27.98 17.40 20.38
N ALA A 107 -27.36 18.51 20.79
CA ALA A 107 -27.33 18.94 22.18
C ALA A 107 -28.72 19.28 22.74
N GLU A 108 -29.50 20.10 22.00
CA GLU A 108 -30.85 20.51 22.39
C GLU A 108 -31.86 19.37 22.44
N SER A 109 -31.63 18.27 21.71
CA SER A 109 -32.47 17.07 21.78
C SER A 109 -32.07 16.06 22.84
N GLY A 110 -31.12 16.40 23.72
CA GLY A 110 -30.63 15.49 24.77
C GLY A 110 -29.74 14.38 24.25
N GLY A 111 -29.07 14.58 23.13
CA GLY A 111 -28.08 13.63 22.61
C GLY A 111 -28.61 12.72 21.49
N ASP A 112 -29.59 13.14 20.71
CA ASP A 112 -30.06 12.36 19.56
C ASP A 112 -28.95 12.15 18.53
N ILE A 113 -28.52 10.93 18.43
CA ILE A 113 -27.40 10.50 17.56
C ILE A 113 -27.69 10.64 16.06
N ALA A 114 -28.94 10.79 15.67
CA ALA A 114 -29.31 11.02 14.27
C ALA A 114 -29.01 12.47 13.82
N LYS A 115 -28.79 13.39 14.78
CA LYS A 115 -28.56 14.81 14.53
C LYS A 115 -27.09 15.23 14.57
N ILE A 116 -26.18 14.26 14.56
CA ILE A 116 -24.71 14.50 14.59
C ILE A 116 -24.01 13.51 13.67
N ILE A 117 -22.93 13.93 13.04
CA ILE A 117 -22.14 13.04 12.16
C ILE A 117 -21.35 12.05 13.00
N ARG A 118 -21.58 10.77 12.72
CA ARG A 118 -20.91 9.64 13.37
C ARG A 118 -20.00 8.93 12.37
N PHE A 119 -18.70 8.95 12.59
CA PHE A 119 -17.73 8.31 11.69
C PHE A 119 -17.95 6.81 11.50
N LYS A 120 -18.51 6.12 12.50
CA LYS A 120 -18.86 4.69 12.40
C LYS A 120 -19.95 4.36 11.39
N THR A 121 -20.78 5.34 11.04
CA THR A 121 -21.89 5.16 10.09
C THR A 121 -21.56 5.65 8.68
N LEU A 122 -20.45 6.37 8.53
CA LEU A 122 -19.95 6.82 7.23
C LEU A 122 -19.19 5.69 6.52
N SER A 123 -19.23 5.71 5.19
CA SER A 123 -18.28 4.93 4.38
C SER A 123 -16.85 5.41 4.63
N ARG A 124 -15.87 4.57 4.25
CA ARG A 124 -14.45 4.96 4.37
C ARG A 124 -14.11 6.16 3.51
N GLU A 125 -14.75 6.30 2.36
CA GLU A 125 -14.58 7.45 1.48
C GLU A 125 -15.14 8.72 2.11
N GLU A 126 -16.38 8.71 2.61
CA GLU A 126 -17.02 9.85 3.24
C GLU A 126 -16.26 10.31 4.50
N SER A 127 -15.88 9.37 5.36
CA SER A 127 -15.10 9.69 6.56
C SER A 127 -13.73 10.29 6.21
N SER A 128 -13.09 9.81 5.14
CA SER A 128 -11.80 10.33 4.68
C SER A 128 -11.94 11.72 4.06
N LYS A 129 -12.97 11.97 3.28
CA LYS A 129 -13.25 13.31 2.72
C LYS A 129 -13.39 14.37 3.81
N ARG A 130 -13.97 14.03 4.96
CA ARG A 130 -14.02 14.95 6.10
C ARG A 130 -12.65 15.33 6.64
N CYS A 131 -11.73 14.39 6.71
CA CYS A 131 -10.35 14.67 7.10
C CYS A 131 -9.64 15.52 6.03
N LEU A 132 -9.88 15.20 4.75
CA LEU A 132 -9.27 15.87 3.61
C LEU A 132 -9.73 17.33 3.45
N ASN A 133 -10.85 17.74 4.01
CA ASN A 133 -11.24 19.17 4.04
C ASN A 133 -10.13 20.07 4.63
N CYS A 134 -9.25 19.52 5.45
CA CYS A 134 -8.09 20.21 6.00
C CYS A 134 -6.75 19.60 5.52
N HIS A 135 -6.70 18.30 5.28
CA HIS A 135 -5.49 17.56 4.97
C HIS A 135 -5.22 17.38 3.47
N GLU A 136 -6.11 17.79 2.58
CA GLU A 136 -5.95 17.63 1.13
C GLU A 136 -4.72 18.36 0.58
N PHE A 137 -4.39 19.51 1.16
CA PHE A 137 -3.27 20.35 0.71
C PHE A 137 -1.89 19.82 1.09
N GLY A 138 -1.82 18.78 1.90
CA GLY A 138 -0.57 18.13 2.24
C GLY A 138 -0.10 17.22 1.12
N GLU A 139 1.15 17.39 0.66
CA GLU A 139 1.78 16.54 -0.37
C GLU A 139 1.63 15.03 -0.08
N GLU A 140 1.70 14.66 1.19
CA GLU A 140 1.55 13.29 1.67
C GLU A 140 0.15 12.69 1.41
N HIS A 141 -0.91 13.51 1.38
CA HIS A 141 -2.30 13.06 1.35
C HIS A 141 -3.02 13.35 0.03
N ALA A 142 -2.44 14.18 -0.84
CA ALA A 142 -3.07 14.65 -2.07
C ALA A 142 -3.58 13.52 -3.00
N ASN A 143 -3.01 12.32 -2.86
CA ASN A 143 -3.37 11.17 -3.69
C ASN A 143 -4.25 10.14 -2.97
N PHE A 144 -4.69 10.41 -1.73
CA PHE A 144 -5.38 9.42 -0.90
C PHE A 144 -6.65 8.86 -1.55
N LEU A 145 -7.46 9.72 -2.16
CA LEU A 145 -8.69 9.28 -2.84
C LEU A 145 -8.46 8.31 -4.01
N ARG A 146 -7.22 8.22 -4.51
CA ARG A 146 -6.80 7.29 -5.56
C ARG A 146 -5.94 6.16 -5.04
N SER A 147 -5.68 6.12 -3.72
CA SER A 147 -4.82 5.12 -3.10
C SER A 147 -5.42 3.72 -3.19
N GLU A 148 -4.55 2.72 -3.16
CA GLU A 148 -4.98 1.33 -3.08
C GLU A 148 -5.68 1.03 -1.74
N HIS A 149 -5.32 1.73 -0.66
CA HIS A 149 -6.01 1.60 0.61
C HIS A 149 -7.47 1.99 0.49
N LEU A 150 -7.79 3.18 -0.02
CA LEU A 150 -9.18 3.59 -0.15
C LEU A 150 -9.97 2.70 -1.13
N LYS A 151 -9.37 2.31 -2.26
CA LYS A 151 -10.00 1.36 -3.19
C LYS A 151 -10.36 0.03 -2.54
N ASN A 152 -9.59 -0.39 -1.53
CA ASN A 152 -9.85 -1.57 -0.73
C ASN A 152 -10.61 -1.26 0.58
N ASN A 153 -11.34 -0.15 0.63
CA ASN A 153 -12.18 0.26 1.75
C ASN A 153 -11.41 0.45 3.08
N VAL A 154 -10.15 0.93 3.00
CA VAL A 154 -9.34 1.34 4.14
C VAL A 154 -9.24 2.86 4.15
N GLY A 155 -9.80 3.51 5.17
CA GLY A 155 -9.86 4.96 5.31
C GLY A 155 -8.95 5.49 6.42
N CYS A 156 -8.97 6.80 6.63
CA CYS A 156 -8.12 7.46 7.62
C CYS A 156 -8.29 6.88 9.03
N ILE A 157 -9.53 6.60 9.43
CA ILE A 157 -9.86 6.14 10.79
C ILE A 157 -9.48 4.68 11.08
N ASP A 158 -9.08 3.92 10.08
CA ASP A 158 -8.60 2.55 10.28
C ASP A 158 -7.15 2.55 10.81
N CYS A 159 -6.42 3.64 10.56
CA CYS A 159 -5.05 3.81 11.00
C CYS A 159 -4.88 4.90 12.07
N HIS A 160 -5.72 5.94 12.03
CA HIS A 160 -5.62 7.12 12.90
C HIS A 160 -6.79 7.23 13.87
N SER A 161 -6.51 7.72 15.07
CA SER A 161 -7.53 8.09 16.05
C SER A 161 -7.31 9.52 16.55
N ALA A 162 -8.26 10.41 16.28
CA ALA A 162 -8.21 11.78 16.79
C ALA A 162 -8.45 11.85 18.31
N HIS A 163 -9.15 10.88 18.89
CA HIS A 163 -9.53 10.88 20.30
C HIS A 163 -8.59 10.04 21.18
N HIS A 164 -8.20 8.85 20.71
CA HIS A 164 -7.46 7.86 21.54
C HIS A 164 -6.29 7.26 20.76
N PRO A 165 -5.32 8.07 20.30
CA PRO A 165 -4.15 7.51 19.66
C PRO A 165 -3.31 6.71 20.66
N LYS A 166 -2.75 5.59 20.21
CA LYS A 166 -1.75 4.84 20.98
C LYS A 166 -0.34 5.38 20.73
N VAL A 167 -0.15 6.05 19.61
CA VAL A 167 1.08 6.74 19.24
C VAL A 167 0.70 8.18 18.89
N GLU A 168 1.19 9.14 19.68
CA GLU A 168 0.89 10.58 19.51
C GLU A 168 1.36 11.09 18.15
N ARG A 169 2.56 10.68 17.73
CA ARG A 169 3.05 11.03 16.39
C ARG A 169 2.16 10.41 15.34
N ALA A 170 1.58 11.25 14.49
CA ALA A 170 0.62 10.90 13.46
C ALA A 170 -0.68 10.28 13.99
N LEU A 171 -0.97 10.37 15.30
CA LEU A 171 -2.21 9.89 15.93
C LEU A 171 -2.58 8.44 15.58
N LEU A 172 -1.60 7.54 15.53
CA LEU A 172 -1.82 6.14 15.14
C LEU A 172 -2.56 5.35 16.23
N THR A 173 -3.41 4.43 15.81
CA THR A 173 -4.13 3.50 16.69
C THR A 173 -3.23 2.48 17.36
N MET A 174 -2.06 2.22 16.78
CA MET A 174 -1.00 1.38 17.36
C MET A 174 0.37 1.69 16.72
N ALA A 175 1.43 1.06 17.21
CA ALA A 175 2.76 1.19 16.62
C ALA A 175 2.74 0.80 15.13
N GLN A 176 3.39 1.61 14.28
CA GLN A 176 3.30 1.51 12.81
C GLN A 176 3.55 0.11 12.28
N LEU A 177 4.59 -0.57 12.76
CA LEU A 177 4.94 -1.91 12.30
C LEU A 177 3.79 -2.91 12.53
N MET A 178 3.19 -2.87 13.72
CA MET A 178 2.08 -3.74 14.08
C MET A 178 0.83 -3.39 13.29
N LEU A 179 0.57 -2.10 13.11
CA LEU A 179 -0.55 -1.59 12.31
C LEU A 179 -0.52 -2.12 10.87
N CYS A 180 0.63 -2.05 10.23
CA CYS A 180 0.78 -2.56 8.87
C CYS A 180 0.60 -4.09 8.82
N TYR A 181 1.15 -4.81 9.81
CA TYR A 181 1.08 -6.27 9.86
C TYR A 181 -0.31 -6.83 10.19
N GLU A 182 -1.26 -6.04 10.67
CA GLU A 182 -2.64 -6.52 10.84
C GLU A 182 -3.27 -6.96 9.51
N CYS A 183 -2.90 -6.31 8.41
CA CYS A 183 -3.41 -6.63 7.07
C CYS A 183 -2.34 -7.24 6.15
N HIS A 184 -1.09 -6.78 6.24
CA HIS A 184 0.02 -7.23 5.40
C HIS A 184 0.79 -8.40 6.03
N LEU A 185 0.07 -9.48 6.36
CA LEU A 185 0.63 -10.64 7.06
C LEU A 185 1.73 -11.34 6.26
N GLU A 186 1.63 -11.34 4.92
CA GLU A 186 2.58 -11.98 4.01
C GLU A 186 3.95 -11.28 3.97
N VAL A 187 4.02 -10.02 4.40
CA VAL A 187 5.27 -9.25 4.42
C VAL A 187 6.10 -9.54 5.68
N LYS A 188 5.44 -9.81 6.80
CA LYS A 188 6.11 -10.07 8.09
C LYS A 188 7.18 -11.15 8.02
N PRO A 189 6.95 -12.37 7.46
CA PRO A 189 7.97 -13.39 7.35
C PRO A 189 9.10 -13.02 6.39
N GLN A 190 8.88 -12.09 5.46
CA GLN A 190 9.93 -11.64 4.55
C GLN A 190 11.03 -10.88 5.32
N PHE A 191 10.65 -10.01 6.25
CA PHE A 191 11.58 -9.28 7.12
C PHE A 191 12.22 -10.14 8.23
N SER A 192 11.89 -11.43 8.30
CA SER A 192 12.53 -12.40 9.20
C SER A 192 13.57 -13.28 8.49
N LYS A 193 13.77 -13.10 7.18
CA LYS A 193 14.78 -13.85 6.42
C LYS A 193 16.20 -13.42 6.79
N PRO A 194 17.22 -14.27 6.55
CA PRO A 194 18.62 -13.98 6.92
C PRO A 194 19.16 -12.66 6.36
N SER A 195 18.76 -12.30 5.15
CA SER A 195 19.11 -11.02 4.52
C SER A 195 17.86 -10.19 4.37
N HIS A 196 17.73 -9.08 5.09
CA HIS A 196 16.54 -8.21 5.08
C HIS A 196 16.89 -6.78 5.48
N HIS A 197 16.06 -5.83 5.10
CA HIS A 197 16.08 -4.50 5.70
C HIS A 197 15.58 -4.58 7.15
N ARG A 198 16.21 -3.85 8.06
CA ARG A 198 16.00 -3.91 9.50
C ARG A 198 14.71 -3.24 9.97
N VAL A 199 13.58 -3.70 9.42
CA VAL A 199 12.24 -3.18 9.74
C VAL A 199 11.73 -3.79 11.04
N ASN A 200 11.90 -5.10 11.25
CA ASN A 200 11.51 -5.77 12.49
C ASN A 200 12.29 -5.26 13.70
N GLU A 201 13.51 -4.81 13.49
CA GLU A 201 14.39 -4.22 14.52
C GLU A 201 14.13 -2.73 14.75
N GLY A 202 13.21 -2.14 14.00
CA GLY A 202 12.80 -0.73 14.17
C GLY A 202 13.78 0.31 13.63
N LEU A 203 14.80 -0.10 12.87
CA LEU A 203 15.77 0.84 12.26
C LEU A 203 15.22 1.49 10.99
N ILE A 204 14.31 0.80 10.31
CA ILE A 204 13.64 1.26 9.09
C ILE A 204 12.14 1.09 9.29
N SER A 205 11.36 2.06 8.85
CA SER A 205 9.90 2.01 8.88
C SER A 205 9.35 1.66 7.50
N CYS A 206 8.17 1.06 7.46
CA CYS A 206 7.45 0.81 6.20
C CYS A 206 7.28 2.11 5.39
N THR A 207 7.00 3.21 6.08
CA THR A 207 6.81 4.54 5.48
C THR A 207 8.09 5.23 5.02
N ASN A 208 9.28 4.68 5.28
CA ASN A 208 10.48 5.17 4.62
C ASN A 208 10.47 4.86 3.12
N CYS A 209 9.79 3.79 2.72
CA CYS A 209 9.71 3.34 1.33
C CYS A 209 8.31 3.51 0.72
N HIS A 210 7.25 3.35 1.50
CA HIS A 210 5.87 3.41 1.04
C HIS A 210 5.13 4.64 1.57
N ASN A 211 4.26 5.23 0.74
CA ASN A 211 3.30 6.22 1.18
C ASN A 211 1.92 5.56 1.36
N PRO A 212 1.46 5.30 2.59
CA PRO A 212 0.16 4.66 2.83
C PRO A 212 -1.03 5.53 2.39
N HIS A 213 -0.81 6.83 2.20
CA HIS A 213 -1.83 7.77 1.74
C HIS A 213 -1.95 7.83 0.21
N GLY A 214 -1.18 7.02 -0.52
CA GLY A 214 -1.22 6.96 -1.97
C GLY A 214 0.02 7.57 -2.62
N GLY A 215 0.60 6.83 -3.53
CA GLY A 215 1.71 7.26 -4.37
C GLY A 215 1.36 7.18 -5.84
N PHE A 216 2.18 7.79 -6.70
CA PHE A 216 2.03 7.70 -8.15
C PHE A 216 2.63 6.41 -8.71
N LEU A 217 3.52 5.77 -7.96
CA LEU A 217 4.18 4.54 -8.37
C LEU A 217 3.43 3.30 -7.90
N THR A 218 3.68 2.20 -8.57
CA THR A 218 3.17 0.88 -8.18
C THR A 218 3.55 0.58 -6.72
N ARG A 219 2.67 -0.09 -5.99
CA ARG A 219 2.85 -0.43 -4.57
C ARG A 219 3.04 0.79 -3.66
N GLN A 220 2.59 1.96 -4.13
CA GLN A 220 2.64 3.22 -3.38
C GLN A 220 4.05 3.57 -2.88
N LEU A 221 5.09 3.32 -3.68
CA LEU A 221 6.45 3.74 -3.34
C LEU A 221 6.58 5.25 -3.29
N ARG A 222 7.39 5.74 -2.35
CA ARG A 222 7.75 7.15 -2.19
C ARG A 222 8.78 7.56 -3.23
N ALA A 223 8.39 7.76 -4.46
CA ALA A 223 9.29 8.31 -5.45
C ALA A 223 8.50 9.13 -6.46
N THR A 224 9.11 10.16 -7.02
CA THR A 224 8.43 11.10 -7.90
C THR A 224 8.52 10.69 -9.36
N ALA A 225 9.67 10.31 -9.89
CA ALA A 225 9.85 10.08 -11.31
C ALA A 225 10.54 8.76 -11.67
N ALA A 226 11.48 8.29 -10.85
CA ALA A 226 12.20 7.04 -11.08
C ALA A 226 11.90 6.08 -9.93
N GLN A 227 11.58 4.83 -10.24
CA GLN A 227 11.18 3.82 -9.25
C GLN A 227 12.18 3.63 -8.10
N ASP A 228 13.45 3.89 -8.36
CA ASP A 228 14.55 3.62 -7.44
C ASP A 228 14.98 4.82 -6.61
N GLN A 229 14.38 5.99 -6.79
CA GLN A 229 14.72 7.17 -5.98
C GLN A 229 14.59 6.90 -4.48
N VAL A 230 13.61 6.12 -4.07
CA VAL A 230 13.44 5.70 -2.68
C VAL A 230 14.64 4.90 -2.16
N CYS A 231 15.24 4.07 -3.00
CA CYS A 231 16.42 3.28 -2.65
C CYS A 231 17.65 4.18 -2.48
N PHE A 232 17.80 5.16 -3.36
CA PHE A 232 18.93 6.08 -3.39
C PHE A 232 18.96 7.05 -2.20
N THR A 233 17.86 7.20 -1.48
CA THR A 233 17.84 7.97 -0.22
C THR A 233 18.87 7.44 0.79
N CYS A 234 19.12 6.12 0.78
CA CYS A 234 20.12 5.46 1.63
C CYS A 234 21.30 4.89 0.85
N HIS A 235 21.07 4.44 -0.39
CA HIS A 235 22.06 3.83 -1.27
C HIS A 235 22.55 4.82 -2.35
N ALA A 236 22.96 6.02 -1.91
CA ALA A 236 23.34 7.12 -2.81
C ALA A 236 24.53 6.75 -3.72
N ASP A 237 25.41 5.85 -3.27
CA ASP A 237 26.54 5.35 -4.04
C ASP A 237 26.14 4.50 -5.27
N LYS A 238 24.86 4.12 -5.36
CA LYS A 238 24.30 3.37 -6.50
C LYS A 238 23.48 4.25 -7.45
N ALA A 239 23.29 5.52 -7.11
CA ALA A 239 22.42 6.43 -7.88
C ALA A 239 23.04 6.87 -9.22
N GLY A 240 24.36 6.95 -9.28
CA GLY A 240 25.05 7.58 -10.43
C GLY A 240 24.98 9.10 -10.39
N PRO A 241 25.08 9.80 -11.52
CA PRO A 241 25.26 9.22 -12.85
C PRO A 241 26.60 8.52 -13.05
N PHE A 242 26.61 7.45 -13.82
CA PHE A 242 27.82 6.75 -14.20
C PHE A 242 28.13 6.96 -15.68
N VAL A 243 29.41 6.94 -16.05
CA VAL A 243 29.83 7.00 -17.46
C VAL A 243 29.32 5.75 -18.20
N PHE A 244 29.43 4.60 -17.57
CA PHE A 244 28.95 3.32 -18.06
C PHE A 244 27.84 2.83 -17.13
N GLU A 245 26.60 2.92 -17.58
CA GLU A 245 25.43 2.54 -16.80
C GLU A 245 25.03 1.09 -17.17
N HIS A 246 24.66 0.30 -16.16
CA HIS A 246 24.06 -0.99 -16.37
C HIS A 246 22.56 -0.81 -16.67
N ALA A 247 22.15 -1.09 -17.90
CA ALA A 247 20.81 -0.78 -18.38
C ALA A 247 19.67 -1.26 -17.48
N PRO A 248 19.65 -2.50 -16.92
CA PRO A 248 18.57 -2.95 -16.04
C PRO A 248 18.41 -2.11 -14.78
N VAL A 249 19.48 -1.52 -14.26
CA VAL A 249 19.40 -0.61 -13.09
C VAL A 249 18.58 0.64 -13.43
N LYS A 250 18.66 1.12 -14.67
CA LYS A 250 17.95 2.32 -15.12
C LYS A 250 16.52 2.02 -15.59
N THR A 251 16.30 0.90 -16.27
CA THR A 251 15.03 0.59 -16.93
C THR A 251 14.09 -0.24 -16.07
N GLU A 252 14.62 -1.22 -15.33
CA GLU A 252 13.84 -2.19 -14.55
C GLU A 252 13.95 -1.96 -13.05
N GLY A 253 14.99 -1.26 -12.62
CA GLY A 253 15.22 -0.88 -11.24
C GLY A 253 15.86 -1.95 -10.37
N CYS A 254 16.15 -1.58 -9.13
CA CYS A 254 16.83 -2.43 -8.14
C CYS A 254 16.10 -3.76 -7.89
N VAL A 255 14.77 -3.74 -7.98
CA VAL A 255 13.93 -4.91 -7.73
C VAL A 255 14.00 -5.97 -8.83
N SER A 256 14.66 -5.72 -9.94
CA SER A 256 14.96 -6.76 -10.94
C SER A 256 15.90 -7.83 -10.36
N CYS A 257 16.85 -7.42 -9.51
CA CYS A 257 17.85 -8.31 -8.89
C CYS A 257 17.64 -8.53 -7.38
N HIS A 258 17.05 -7.56 -6.67
CA HIS A 258 16.91 -7.58 -5.23
C HIS A 258 15.46 -7.73 -4.76
N THR A 259 15.26 -8.36 -3.59
CA THR A 259 13.98 -8.44 -2.88
C THR A 259 14.05 -7.59 -1.61
N PRO A 260 13.56 -6.33 -1.63
CA PRO A 260 13.85 -5.35 -0.58
C PRO A 260 13.30 -5.72 0.81
N HIS A 261 12.24 -6.51 0.91
CA HIS A 261 11.73 -6.93 2.20
C HIS A 261 12.62 -8.01 2.84
N GLY A 262 13.14 -8.94 2.04
CA GLY A 262 14.04 -9.97 2.53
C GLY A 262 14.25 -11.12 1.58
N SER A 263 15.40 -11.75 1.70
CA SER A 263 15.85 -12.89 0.91
C SER A 263 16.54 -13.94 1.79
N SER A 264 16.44 -15.18 1.39
CA SER A 264 17.28 -16.25 1.93
C SER A 264 18.73 -16.14 1.43
N ASN A 265 18.94 -15.31 0.40
CA ASN A 265 20.25 -15.14 -0.24
C ASN A 265 20.94 -13.87 0.28
N PRO A 266 22.28 -13.85 0.37
CA PRO A 266 23.02 -12.64 0.75
C PRO A 266 22.69 -11.44 -0.14
N ARG A 267 22.84 -10.23 0.41
CA ARG A 267 22.61 -8.95 -0.30
C ARG A 267 21.20 -8.81 -0.89
N LEU A 268 20.21 -9.47 -0.30
CA LEU A 268 18.82 -9.45 -0.78
C LEU A 268 18.63 -9.98 -2.21
N LEU A 269 19.52 -10.79 -2.73
CA LEU A 269 19.44 -11.30 -4.09
C LEU A 269 18.24 -12.26 -4.27
N LYS A 270 17.63 -12.21 -5.44
CA LYS A 270 16.55 -13.14 -5.83
C LYS A 270 17.04 -14.57 -6.01
N ARG A 271 18.30 -14.76 -6.44
CA ARG A 271 18.92 -16.05 -6.69
C ARG A 271 20.10 -16.26 -5.75
N SER A 272 20.31 -17.50 -5.33
CA SER A 272 21.48 -17.89 -4.53
C SER A 272 22.76 -17.89 -5.35
N GLN A 273 22.67 -18.29 -6.60
CA GLN A 273 23.78 -18.31 -7.54
C GLN A 273 23.74 -17.08 -8.44
N VAL A 274 24.77 -16.25 -8.37
CA VAL A 274 24.85 -14.97 -9.07
C VAL A 274 24.80 -15.14 -10.58
N ASN A 275 25.44 -16.15 -11.13
CA ASN A 275 25.39 -16.43 -12.56
C ASN A 275 23.96 -16.68 -13.07
N LEU A 276 23.14 -17.40 -12.31
CA LEU A 276 21.75 -17.66 -12.70
C LEU A 276 20.92 -16.37 -12.73
N LEU A 277 21.24 -15.41 -11.86
CA LEU A 277 20.60 -14.10 -11.88
C LEU A 277 21.01 -13.31 -13.14
N CYS A 278 22.30 -13.30 -13.46
CA CYS A 278 22.80 -12.61 -14.65
C CYS A 278 22.25 -13.22 -15.95
N LEU A 279 22.14 -14.54 -15.99
CA LEU A 279 21.63 -15.30 -17.14
C LEU A 279 20.13 -15.14 -17.40
N GLU A 280 19.39 -14.49 -16.52
CA GLU A 280 17.99 -14.10 -16.81
C GLU A 280 17.93 -13.13 -18.00
N CYS A 281 19.00 -12.35 -18.24
CA CYS A 281 19.09 -11.36 -19.32
C CYS A 281 20.28 -11.61 -20.24
N HIS A 282 21.43 -12.06 -19.70
CA HIS A 282 22.64 -12.29 -20.48
C HIS A 282 22.66 -13.71 -20.99
N THR A 283 22.56 -13.87 -22.30
CA THR A 283 22.87 -15.13 -22.96
C THR A 283 24.37 -15.21 -23.13
N LEU A 284 24.98 -16.19 -22.49
CA LEU A 284 26.39 -16.54 -22.74
C LEU A 284 26.53 -17.40 -24.00
N THR A 285 25.73 -17.18 -24.96
CA THR A 285 26.06 -17.65 -26.28
C THR A 285 27.38 -16.99 -26.65
N VAL A 286 28.36 -17.80 -26.83
CA VAL A 286 29.68 -17.52 -27.41
C VAL A 286 29.53 -17.07 -28.88
N ASP A 287 28.41 -16.54 -29.21
CA ASP A 287 28.10 -15.74 -30.38
C ASP A 287 28.63 -14.32 -30.23
N SER A 288 29.46 -14.13 -29.27
CA SER A 288 30.46 -13.12 -29.40
C SER A 288 31.21 -13.49 -30.64
N ALA A 289 30.84 -12.87 -31.70
CA ALA A 289 31.48 -12.88 -32.99
C ALA A 289 32.92 -12.34 -32.97
N ALA A 290 33.61 -12.47 -31.88
CA ALA A 290 35.02 -12.31 -31.73
C ALA A 290 35.65 -13.72 -31.77
N PRO A 291 36.20 -14.13 -32.91
CA PRO A 291 36.96 -15.36 -33.00
C PRO A 291 38.08 -15.32 -31.95
N GLY A 292 38.04 -16.24 -31.01
CA GLY A 292 39.09 -16.36 -30.01
C GLY A 292 38.75 -15.84 -28.61
N ILE A 293 37.49 -15.50 -28.27
CA ILE A 293 37.12 -15.39 -26.86
C ILE A 293 37.16 -16.80 -26.27
N PRO A 294 38.08 -17.07 -25.34
CA PRO A 294 38.22 -18.40 -24.76
C PRO A 294 36.92 -18.77 -24.06
N SER A 295 36.68 -20.05 -23.92
CA SER A 295 35.66 -20.65 -23.06
C SER A 295 35.83 -20.32 -21.57
N PHE A 296 36.53 -19.21 -21.23
CA PHE A 296 36.74 -18.82 -19.82
C PHE A 296 35.44 -18.38 -19.12
N HIS A 297 34.41 -18.09 -19.85
CA HIS A 297 33.05 -17.94 -19.29
C HIS A 297 32.29 -19.28 -19.16
N ASN A 298 33.00 -20.42 -19.25
CA ASN A 298 32.39 -21.71 -18.93
C ASN A 298 31.96 -21.77 -17.47
N GLN A 299 30.65 -21.71 -17.25
CA GLN A 299 30.06 -21.66 -15.93
C GLN A 299 29.87 -23.00 -15.25
N ALA A 300 30.07 -24.09 -15.94
CA ALA A 300 29.93 -25.41 -15.34
C ALA A 300 30.91 -25.63 -14.18
N GLN A 301 32.05 -24.97 -14.20
CA GLN A 301 33.10 -25.19 -13.21
C GLN A 301 33.74 -23.94 -12.60
N LYS A 302 33.87 -22.83 -13.36
CA LYS A 302 34.78 -21.73 -12.97
C LYS A 302 34.11 -20.37 -12.80
N TYR A 303 33.16 -20.02 -13.64
CA TYR A 303 32.65 -18.64 -13.75
C TYR A 303 31.19 -18.50 -13.23
N GLN A 304 30.97 -19.05 -12.04
CA GLN A 304 29.63 -19.03 -11.41
C GLN A 304 29.36 -17.75 -10.62
N ALA A 305 30.35 -16.90 -10.38
CA ALA A 305 30.23 -15.66 -9.65
C ALA A 305 30.70 -14.48 -10.52
N CYS A 306 29.85 -14.02 -11.42
CA CYS A 306 30.14 -12.95 -12.38
C CYS A 306 30.65 -11.68 -11.70
N THR A 307 30.11 -11.35 -10.54
CA THR A 307 30.52 -10.18 -9.74
C THR A 307 31.86 -10.29 -9.05
N MET A 308 32.58 -11.38 -9.20
CA MET A 308 34.00 -11.48 -8.79
C MET A 308 34.90 -10.63 -9.71
N CYS A 309 34.53 -10.51 -10.99
CA CYS A 309 35.23 -9.69 -11.96
C CYS A 309 34.46 -8.45 -12.33
N HIS A 310 33.16 -8.57 -12.61
CA HIS A 310 32.26 -7.45 -12.91
C HIS A 310 31.75 -6.80 -11.61
N VAL A 311 32.65 -6.18 -10.86
CA VAL A 311 32.36 -5.71 -9.50
C VAL A 311 31.49 -4.44 -9.44
N ALA A 312 31.58 -3.60 -10.49
CA ALA A 312 30.88 -2.33 -10.56
C ALA A 312 29.51 -2.45 -11.26
N ILE A 313 28.79 -3.54 -11.00
CA ILE A 313 27.57 -3.93 -11.73
C ILE A 313 26.44 -2.91 -11.67
N HIS A 314 26.43 -1.98 -10.71
CA HIS A 314 25.41 -0.91 -10.64
C HIS A 314 25.73 0.28 -11.55
N GLY A 315 26.96 0.35 -12.07
CA GLY A 315 27.48 1.39 -12.94
C GLY A 315 28.96 1.66 -12.65
N SER A 316 29.70 2.08 -13.66
CA SER A 316 31.13 2.36 -13.58
C SER A 316 31.48 3.69 -14.22
N ASN A 317 32.45 4.38 -13.65
CA ASN A 317 33.02 5.60 -14.26
C ASN A 317 34.34 5.33 -15.02
N SER A 318 34.86 4.10 -14.91
CA SER A 318 36.19 3.74 -15.43
C SER A 318 36.16 2.66 -16.51
N ASP A 319 35.20 1.74 -16.47
CA ASP A 319 35.20 0.59 -17.31
C ASP A 319 33.79 0.17 -17.78
N ARG A 320 33.65 -0.06 -19.10
CA ARG A 320 32.38 -0.43 -19.74
C ARG A 320 31.90 -1.83 -19.40
N ASP A 321 32.81 -2.73 -19.04
CA ASP A 321 32.53 -4.12 -18.69
C ASP A 321 32.42 -4.27 -17.17
N PHE A 322 32.41 -3.15 -16.42
CA PHE A 322 32.22 -3.07 -14.97
C PHE A 322 33.32 -3.76 -14.15
N PHE A 323 34.50 -3.89 -14.69
CA PHE A 323 35.65 -4.33 -13.90
C PHE A 323 36.06 -3.25 -12.90
N LYS A 324 36.72 -3.65 -11.83
CA LYS A 324 37.38 -2.75 -10.91
C LYS A 324 38.85 -2.62 -11.32
N PHE A 325 39.22 -1.43 -11.70
CA PHE A 325 40.60 -1.03 -11.88
C PHE A 325 40.99 0.02 -10.87
#